data_b15d7806ef061e353bbef67d9b6984c0
#
_entry.id   b15d7806ef061e353bbef67d9b6984c0
#
_cell.length_a   1.000
_cell.length_b   1.000
_cell.length_c   1.000
_cell.angle_alpha   90.00
_cell.angle_beta   90.00
_cell.angle_gamma   90.00
#
_symmetry.space_group_name_H-M   'P 1'
#
loop_
_entity.id
_entity.type
_entity.pdbx_description
1 polymer ?
#
loop_
_entity_poly.entity_id
_entity_poly.type
_entity_poly.pdbx_seq_one_letter_code
_entity_poly.pdbx_strand_id
1 'polypeptide(L)'
;MTNKWKQGVAALLFAATLAACSPQNQGPKLFVMDCGSLTLKNIAGFGLTNDDTPVRTLFVPCYLIQHKGKSMLWEAGLPLDFVGAGKVDLAALPGAYVEYAVSLVDQLAGVDITPADVDYIALSHLHFDHIGAANLFAGATWLVQRSEHEVAFGERANPAFVPQYYSALE
;
A
#
# COMPACT_ATOMS: atom_id res chain seq x y z
N MET A 1 60.81 63.93 -5.34
CA MET A 1 61.03 62.43 -5.40
C MET A 1 59.82 61.76 -4.78
N THR A 2 58.91 61.29 -5.57
CA THR A 2 57.62 60.73 -5.14
C THR A 2 57.56 59.25 -5.51
N ASN A 3 57.65 58.41 -4.51
CA ASN A 3 57.52 56.95 -4.64
C ASN A 3 56.03 56.56 -4.64
N LYS A 4 55.50 56.06 -5.76
CA LYS A 4 54.14 55.51 -5.87
C LYS A 4 54.18 53.99 -5.58
N TRP A 5 53.67 53.61 -4.48
CA TRP A 5 53.40 52.21 -4.18
C TRP A 5 52.14 51.74 -4.95
N LYS A 6 52.29 50.75 -5.82
CA LYS A 6 51.20 50.06 -6.48
C LYS A 6 50.72 48.91 -5.54
N GLN A 7 49.53 49.04 -4.96
CA GLN A 7 48.88 47.95 -4.26
C GLN A 7 48.22 47.06 -5.30
N GLY A 8 48.72 45.82 -5.42
CA GLY A 8 48.07 44.77 -6.20
C GLY A 8 46.98 44.10 -5.34
N VAL A 9 45.75 44.21 -5.78
CA VAL A 9 44.61 43.48 -5.20
C VAL A 9 44.61 42.09 -5.85
N ALA A 10 44.96 41.09 -5.06
CA ALA A 10 44.79 39.67 -5.45
C ALA A 10 43.33 39.25 -5.22
N ALA A 11 42.58 39.09 -6.30
CA ALA A 11 41.24 38.53 -6.26
C ALA A 11 41.33 36.99 -6.10
N LEU A 12 41.00 36.48 -4.92
CA LEU A 12 40.82 35.04 -4.66
C LEU A 12 39.48 34.61 -5.25
N LEU A 13 39.51 33.93 -6.39
CA LEU A 13 38.37 33.20 -6.95
C LEU A 13 38.11 31.96 -6.13
N PHE A 14 37.08 32.00 -5.29
CA PHE A 14 36.54 30.84 -4.60
C PHE A 14 35.71 30.02 -5.61
N ALA A 15 36.29 28.98 -6.19
CA ALA A 15 35.57 28.01 -7.00
C ALA A 15 34.73 27.13 -6.05
N ALA A 16 33.45 27.43 -5.90
CA ALA A 16 32.50 26.57 -5.25
C ALA A 16 32.27 25.33 -6.13
N THR A 17 32.89 24.21 -5.81
CA THR A 17 32.59 22.91 -6.40
C THR A 17 31.23 22.50 -5.88
N LEU A 18 30.19 22.70 -6.68
CA LEU A 18 28.88 22.01 -6.49
C LEU A 18 29.15 20.52 -6.71
N ALA A 19 29.30 19.79 -5.62
CA ALA A 19 29.25 18.34 -5.66
C ALA A 19 27.83 17.97 -6.13
N ALA A 20 27.67 17.69 -7.42
CA ALA A 20 26.48 17.09 -7.96
C ALA A 20 26.34 15.72 -7.27
N CYS A 21 25.42 15.61 -6.29
CA CYS A 21 24.96 14.32 -5.82
C CYS A 21 24.39 13.61 -7.05
N SER A 22 25.15 12.68 -7.63
CA SER A 22 24.63 11.73 -8.60
C SER A 22 23.48 11.01 -7.91
N PRO A 23 22.30 10.89 -8.53
CA PRO A 23 21.23 10.11 -7.97
C PRO A 23 21.77 8.69 -7.80
N GLN A 24 22.04 8.30 -6.55
CA GLN A 24 22.39 6.91 -6.25
C GLN A 24 21.25 6.09 -6.82
N ASN A 25 21.57 5.07 -7.61
CA ASN A 25 20.62 4.11 -8.13
C ASN A 25 20.07 3.31 -6.93
N GLN A 26 19.13 3.93 -6.20
CA GLN A 26 18.48 3.33 -5.06
C GLN A 26 17.56 2.26 -5.60
N GLY A 27 17.74 1.02 -5.11
CA GLY A 27 16.81 -0.08 -5.37
C GLY A 27 15.39 0.28 -4.92
N PRO A 28 14.40 -0.58 -5.18
CA PRO A 28 13.05 -0.37 -4.73
C PRO A 28 13.00 -0.28 -3.20
N LYS A 29 12.15 0.60 -2.67
CA LYS A 29 11.80 0.68 -1.26
C LYS A 29 10.49 -0.06 -1.06
N LEU A 30 10.41 -0.86 -0.01
CA LEU A 30 9.21 -1.58 0.40
C LEU A 30 8.80 -1.08 1.79
N PHE A 31 7.53 -0.67 1.91
CA PHE A 31 6.87 -0.39 3.19
C PHE A 31 5.79 -1.44 3.41
N VAL A 32 5.82 -2.08 4.57
CA VAL A 32 4.80 -3.04 4.99
C VAL A 32 3.87 -2.34 5.94
N MET A 33 2.59 -2.31 5.60
CA MET A 33 1.54 -1.63 6.36
C MET A 33 0.62 -2.66 7.00
N ASP A 34 0.15 -2.35 8.20
CA ASP A 34 -0.82 -3.16 8.92
C ASP A 34 -2.24 -2.78 8.47
N CYS A 35 -2.79 -3.55 7.55
CA CYS A 35 -4.15 -3.36 7.05
C CYS A 35 -5.18 -4.20 7.80
N GLY A 36 -4.82 -4.68 8.98
CA GLY A 36 -5.67 -5.37 9.93
C GLY A 36 -5.31 -6.84 10.15
N SER A 37 -6.20 -7.52 10.83
CA SER A 37 -6.11 -8.96 11.08
C SER A 37 -7.47 -9.65 10.92
N LEU A 38 -7.44 -10.91 10.52
CA LEU A 38 -8.60 -11.80 10.41
C LEU A 38 -8.37 -12.99 11.32
N THR A 39 -9.20 -13.15 12.34
CA THR A 39 -9.18 -14.34 13.21
C THR A 39 -10.32 -15.28 12.86
N LEU A 40 -10.00 -16.56 12.65
CA LEU A 40 -10.92 -17.61 12.23
C LEU A 40 -11.17 -18.61 13.37
N LYS A 41 -12.41 -19.04 13.54
CA LYS A 41 -12.75 -20.11 14.48
C LYS A 41 -12.21 -21.45 14.01
N ASN A 42 -12.27 -21.72 12.72
CA ASN A 42 -11.69 -22.88 12.09
C ASN A 42 -11.06 -22.51 10.74
N ILE A 43 -10.18 -23.36 10.28
CA ILE A 43 -9.37 -23.14 9.07
C ILE A 43 -9.70 -24.13 7.95
N ALA A 44 -10.87 -24.78 8.01
CA ALA A 44 -11.30 -25.75 7.00
C ALA A 44 -11.37 -25.18 5.58
N GLY A 45 -11.65 -23.87 5.45
CA GLY A 45 -11.62 -23.17 4.16
C GLY A 45 -10.26 -23.20 3.45
N PHE A 46 -9.17 -23.45 4.18
CA PHE A 46 -7.83 -23.62 3.62
C PHE A 46 -7.45 -25.08 3.37
N GLY A 47 -8.42 -26.04 3.50
CA GLY A 47 -8.14 -27.46 3.39
C GLY A 47 -7.40 -28.06 4.59
N LEU A 48 -7.39 -27.35 5.72
CA LEU A 48 -6.72 -27.73 6.96
C LEU A 48 -7.74 -28.01 8.07
N THR A 49 -7.33 -28.83 9.04
CA THR A 49 -8.07 -29.01 10.31
C THR A 49 -7.46 -28.13 11.40
N ASN A 50 -8.21 -27.90 12.47
CA ASN A 50 -7.71 -27.14 13.61
C ASN A 50 -6.53 -27.80 14.35
N ASP A 51 -6.30 -29.08 14.11
CA ASP A 51 -5.18 -29.83 14.72
C ASP A 51 -3.87 -29.69 13.92
N ASP A 52 -3.96 -29.27 12.64
CA ASP A 52 -2.77 -29.11 11.77
C ASP A 52 -1.89 -27.91 12.18
N THR A 53 -2.49 -26.88 12.78
CA THR A 53 -1.76 -25.70 13.25
C THR A 53 -2.55 -24.96 14.34
N PRO A 54 -1.89 -24.34 15.34
CA PRO A 54 -2.56 -23.48 16.31
C PRO A 54 -2.90 -22.08 15.76
N VAL A 55 -2.38 -21.70 14.58
CA VAL A 55 -2.61 -20.38 14.00
C VAL A 55 -4.10 -20.20 13.65
N ARG A 56 -4.69 -19.12 14.15
CA ARG A 56 -6.08 -18.73 13.89
C ARG A 56 -6.20 -17.29 13.42
N THR A 57 -5.20 -16.46 13.68
CA THR A 57 -5.16 -15.05 13.28
C THR A 57 -4.20 -14.90 12.12
N LEU A 58 -4.72 -14.35 11.04
CA LEU A 58 -3.98 -14.00 9.84
C LEU A 58 -3.74 -12.49 9.84
N PHE A 59 -2.50 -12.10 9.61
CA PHE A 59 -2.15 -10.72 9.37
C PHE A 59 -2.61 -10.32 7.96
N VAL A 60 -3.20 -9.14 7.81
CA VAL A 60 -3.64 -8.58 6.53
C VAL A 60 -2.67 -7.46 6.14
N PRO A 61 -1.60 -7.76 5.40
CA PRO A 61 -0.64 -6.75 5.00
C PRO A 61 -1.08 -5.98 3.76
N CYS A 62 -0.70 -4.69 3.71
CA CYS A 62 -0.62 -3.94 2.46
C CYS A 62 0.85 -3.55 2.23
N TYR A 63 1.25 -3.44 0.97
CA TYR A 63 2.64 -3.15 0.63
C TYR A 63 2.72 -1.94 -0.30
N LEU A 64 3.39 -0.87 0.15
CA LEU A 64 3.75 0.23 -0.73
C LEU A 64 5.16 0.00 -1.26
N ILE A 65 5.30 -0.06 -2.57
CA ILE A 65 6.56 -0.25 -3.28
C ILE A 65 6.87 1.03 -4.05
N GLN A 66 8.03 1.64 -3.76
CA GLN A 66 8.50 2.84 -4.46
C GLN A 66 9.77 2.55 -5.24
N HIS A 67 9.81 2.92 -6.51
CA HIS A 67 11.00 2.79 -7.35
C HIS A 67 11.00 3.82 -8.48
N LYS A 68 12.14 4.52 -8.65
CA LYS A 68 12.36 5.49 -9.75
C LYS A 68 11.22 6.50 -9.92
N GLY A 69 10.72 7.05 -8.79
CA GLY A 69 9.67 8.06 -8.78
C GLY A 69 8.27 7.53 -9.07
N LYS A 70 8.08 6.20 -9.05
CA LYS A 70 6.79 5.54 -9.16
C LYS A 70 6.43 4.84 -7.86
N SER A 71 5.12 4.78 -7.57
CA SER A 71 4.56 4.12 -6.39
C SER A 71 3.56 3.04 -6.82
N MET A 72 3.66 1.86 -6.24
CA MET A 72 2.70 0.78 -6.41
C MET A 72 2.20 0.33 -5.05
N LEU A 73 0.89 0.26 -4.89
CA LEU A 73 0.26 -0.40 -3.76
C LEU A 73 -0.07 -1.85 -4.14
N TRP A 74 0.36 -2.81 -3.34
CA TRP A 74 -0.07 -4.19 -3.44
C TRP A 74 -0.94 -4.51 -2.23
N GLU A 75 -2.18 -4.95 -2.48
CA GLU A 75 -3.30 -5.13 -1.55
C GLU A 75 -3.83 -3.81 -0.96
N ALA A 76 -5.13 -3.75 -0.72
CA ALA A 76 -5.82 -2.60 -0.15
C ALA A 76 -6.51 -2.92 1.19
N GLY A 77 -6.21 -4.08 1.77
CA GLY A 77 -6.56 -4.45 3.13
C GLY A 77 -8.05 -4.60 3.43
N LEU A 78 -8.35 -4.55 4.71
CA LEU A 78 -9.74 -4.57 5.22
C LEU A 78 -10.49 -3.27 4.89
N PRO A 79 -11.83 -3.34 4.79
CA PRO A 79 -12.68 -2.15 4.68
C PRO A 79 -12.40 -1.10 5.76
N LEU A 80 -12.38 0.16 5.36
CA LEU A 80 -12.11 1.28 6.26
C LEU A 80 -13.17 1.44 7.36
N ASP A 81 -14.37 0.91 7.17
CA ASP A 81 -15.43 0.89 8.18
C ASP A 81 -15.05 0.13 9.46
N PHE A 82 -14.04 -0.74 9.38
CA PHE A 82 -13.53 -1.48 10.54
C PHE A 82 -12.46 -0.74 11.34
N VAL A 83 -11.94 0.38 10.82
CA VAL A 83 -10.87 1.14 11.47
C VAL A 83 -11.32 1.67 12.83
N GLY A 84 -10.57 1.33 13.87
CA GLY A 84 -10.83 1.79 15.24
C GLY A 84 -12.07 1.20 15.91
N ALA A 85 -12.80 0.30 15.23
CA ALA A 85 -13.99 -0.34 15.78
C ALA A 85 -13.68 -1.45 16.81
N GLY A 86 -12.38 -1.76 17.00
CA GLY A 86 -11.94 -2.91 17.79
C GLY A 86 -12.29 -4.23 17.11
N LYS A 87 -12.73 -5.19 17.90
CA LYS A 87 -13.12 -6.50 17.38
C LYS A 87 -14.51 -6.44 16.72
N VAL A 88 -14.57 -6.77 15.41
CA VAL A 88 -15.81 -6.83 14.63
C VAL A 88 -16.08 -8.25 14.16
N ASP A 89 -17.15 -8.85 14.64
CA ASP A 89 -17.56 -10.21 14.25
C ASP A 89 -18.08 -10.23 12.80
N LEU A 90 -17.70 -11.23 12.03
CA LEU A 90 -18.10 -11.39 10.64
C LEU A 90 -19.35 -12.26 10.52
N ALA A 91 -20.48 -11.64 10.16
CA ALA A 91 -21.76 -12.34 10.01
C ALA A 91 -21.70 -13.49 8.97
N ALA A 92 -20.93 -13.30 7.89
CA ALA A 92 -20.75 -14.30 6.83
C ALA A 92 -19.85 -15.48 7.24
N LEU A 93 -19.04 -15.32 8.30
CA LEU A 93 -18.10 -16.34 8.79
C LEU A 93 -18.28 -16.54 10.30
N PRO A 94 -19.25 -17.36 10.74
CA PRO A 94 -19.59 -17.49 12.16
C PRO A 94 -18.40 -17.86 13.05
N GLY A 95 -18.12 -16.99 14.03
CA GLY A 95 -17.01 -17.11 14.97
C GLY A 95 -15.68 -16.60 14.43
N ALA A 96 -15.65 -15.99 13.24
CA ALA A 96 -14.54 -15.19 12.77
C ALA A 96 -14.78 -13.71 13.11
N TYR A 97 -13.67 -12.96 13.26
CA TYR A 97 -13.69 -11.52 13.48
C TYR A 97 -12.48 -10.86 12.87
N VAL A 98 -12.59 -9.55 12.66
CA VAL A 98 -11.49 -8.71 12.20
C VAL A 98 -11.18 -7.62 13.23
N GLU A 99 -9.95 -7.13 13.19
CA GLU A 99 -9.49 -5.95 13.91
C GLU A 99 -8.63 -5.11 12.97
N TYR A 100 -8.85 -3.78 12.96
CA TYR A 100 -8.13 -2.84 12.12
C TYR A 100 -7.89 -1.54 12.89
N ALA A 101 -6.67 -1.30 13.34
CA ALA A 101 -6.37 -0.22 14.28
C ALA A 101 -6.15 1.13 13.60
N VAL A 102 -5.32 1.17 12.54
CA VAL A 102 -4.89 2.41 11.87
C VAL A 102 -5.12 2.26 10.36
N SER A 103 -5.84 3.21 9.78
CA SER A 103 -6.22 3.12 8.35
C SER A 103 -4.99 3.06 7.43
N LEU A 104 -5.14 2.40 6.26
CA LEU A 104 -4.14 2.42 5.20
C LEU A 104 -3.80 3.87 4.78
N VAL A 105 -4.79 4.76 4.77
CA VAL A 105 -4.62 6.17 4.40
C VAL A 105 -3.71 6.89 5.38
N ASP A 106 -3.91 6.69 6.69
CA ASP A 106 -3.06 7.31 7.73
C ASP A 106 -1.63 6.76 7.70
N GLN A 107 -1.47 5.48 7.40
CA GLN A 107 -0.15 4.85 7.27
C GLN A 107 0.59 5.35 6.02
N LEU A 108 -0.11 5.53 4.89
CA LEU A 108 0.44 6.16 3.68
C LEU A 108 0.87 7.61 3.96
N ALA A 109 0.02 8.38 4.66
CA ALA A 109 0.35 9.75 5.06
C ALA A 109 1.60 9.81 5.96
N GLY A 110 1.83 8.78 6.79
CA GLY A 110 3.04 8.66 7.62
C GLY A 110 4.34 8.50 6.84
N VAL A 111 4.26 8.25 5.54
CA VAL A 111 5.40 8.19 4.60
C VAL A 111 5.28 9.21 3.46
N ASP A 112 4.52 10.29 3.70
CA ASP A 112 4.29 11.40 2.77
C ASP A 112 3.66 10.98 1.43
N ILE A 113 2.77 9.97 1.44
CA ILE A 113 2.03 9.46 0.28
C ILE A 113 0.53 9.60 0.54
N THR A 114 -0.19 10.07 -0.47
CA THR A 114 -1.66 10.05 -0.51
C THR A 114 -2.14 9.00 -1.52
N PRO A 115 -3.41 8.56 -1.49
CA PRO A 115 -3.95 7.68 -2.53
C PRO A 115 -3.75 8.21 -3.96
N ALA A 116 -3.75 9.54 -4.16
CA ALA A 116 -3.53 10.15 -5.47
C ALA A 116 -2.07 10.06 -5.98
N ASP A 117 -1.11 9.78 -5.09
CA ASP A 117 0.31 9.62 -5.44
C ASP A 117 0.66 8.17 -5.82
N VAL A 118 -0.32 7.27 -5.79
CA VAL A 118 -0.14 5.87 -6.17
C VAL A 118 -0.37 5.72 -7.67
N ASP A 119 0.67 5.32 -8.42
CA ASP A 119 0.59 5.12 -9.87
C ASP A 119 -0.07 3.80 -10.26
N TYR A 120 0.12 2.77 -9.44
CA TYR A 120 -0.37 1.41 -9.70
C TYR A 120 -0.99 0.80 -8.45
N ILE A 121 -2.10 0.07 -8.63
CA ILE A 121 -2.64 -0.82 -7.60
C ILE A 121 -2.65 -2.25 -8.14
N ALA A 122 -2.14 -3.20 -7.35
CA ALA A 122 -2.17 -4.61 -7.66
C ALA A 122 -2.92 -5.36 -6.55
N LEU A 123 -3.84 -6.23 -6.93
CA LEU A 123 -4.63 -7.04 -6.01
C LEU A 123 -4.40 -8.51 -6.35
N SER A 124 -4.08 -9.34 -5.35
CA SER A 124 -3.89 -10.76 -5.55
C SER A 124 -5.20 -11.44 -5.95
N HIS A 125 -6.31 -11.04 -5.31
CA HIS A 125 -7.67 -11.46 -5.59
C HIS A 125 -8.67 -10.49 -4.94
N LEU A 126 -9.98 -10.73 -5.11
CA LEU A 126 -11.02 -9.76 -4.76
C LEU A 126 -11.83 -10.13 -3.51
N HIS A 127 -11.26 -10.85 -2.54
CA HIS A 127 -11.88 -10.99 -1.23
C HIS A 127 -11.79 -9.67 -0.44
N PHE A 128 -12.74 -9.49 0.48
CA PHE A 128 -12.97 -8.23 1.20
C PHE A 128 -11.74 -7.73 2.00
N ASP A 129 -10.88 -8.64 2.44
CA ASP A 129 -9.67 -8.37 3.21
C ASP A 129 -8.46 -7.97 2.34
N HIS A 130 -8.62 -7.96 1.02
CA HIS A 130 -7.62 -7.51 0.04
C HIS A 130 -8.01 -6.23 -0.70
N ILE A 131 -9.30 -5.89 -0.70
CA ILE A 131 -9.87 -4.83 -1.55
C ILE A 131 -10.49 -3.68 -0.76
N GLY A 132 -10.48 -3.72 0.57
CA GLY A 132 -11.30 -2.85 1.42
C GLY A 132 -11.16 -1.34 1.18
N ALA A 133 -9.99 -0.87 0.79
CA ALA A 133 -9.74 0.53 0.44
C ALA A 133 -9.49 0.75 -1.07
N ALA A 134 -9.72 -0.25 -1.94
CA ALA A 134 -9.31 -0.20 -3.34
C ALA A 134 -9.91 0.96 -4.13
N ASN A 135 -11.16 1.35 -3.88
CA ASN A 135 -11.81 2.48 -4.54
C ASN A 135 -11.09 3.83 -4.35
N LEU A 136 -10.30 3.99 -3.29
CA LEU A 136 -9.52 5.22 -3.08
C LEU A 136 -8.42 5.40 -4.12
N PHE A 137 -8.05 4.34 -4.81
CA PHE A 137 -6.98 4.29 -5.80
C PHE A 137 -7.49 4.22 -7.25
N ALA A 138 -8.73 4.67 -7.50
CA ALA A 138 -9.34 4.67 -8.82
C ALA A 138 -8.56 5.50 -9.87
N GLY A 139 -7.69 6.43 -9.44
CA GLY A 139 -6.78 7.16 -10.31
C GLY A 139 -5.52 6.38 -10.72
N ALA A 140 -5.22 5.27 -10.06
CA ALA A 140 -4.07 4.42 -10.36
C ALA A 140 -4.36 3.44 -11.50
N THR A 141 -3.30 2.95 -12.15
CA THR A 141 -3.44 1.83 -13.09
C THR A 141 -3.62 0.53 -12.31
N TRP A 142 -4.75 -0.14 -12.52
CA TRP A 142 -5.01 -1.43 -11.87
C TRP A 142 -4.30 -2.58 -12.60
N LEU A 143 -3.49 -3.31 -11.86
CA LEU A 143 -2.83 -4.54 -12.29
C LEU A 143 -3.60 -5.74 -11.73
N VAL A 144 -4.30 -6.45 -12.59
CA VAL A 144 -5.19 -7.55 -12.21
C VAL A 144 -5.02 -8.73 -13.17
N GLN A 145 -5.23 -9.94 -12.66
CA GLN A 145 -5.33 -11.12 -13.50
C GLN A 145 -6.65 -11.08 -14.29
N ARG A 146 -6.60 -11.43 -15.58
CA ARG A 146 -7.80 -11.42 -16.44
C ARG A 146 -8.95 -12.24 -15.85
N SER A 147 -8.67 -13.40 -15.26
CA SER A 147 -9.67 -14.25 -14.62
C SER A 147 -10.36 -13.56 -13.44
N GLU A 148 -9.64 -12.82 -12.61
CA GLU A 148 -10.20 -12.06 -11.49
C GLU A 148 -11.08 -10.92 -12.01
N HIS A 149 -10.61 -10.17 -13.00
CA HIS A 149 -11.39 -9.11 -13.63
C HIS A 149 -12.69 -9.64 -14.26
N GLU A 150 -12.63 -10.75 -15.01
CA GLU A 150 -13.83 -11.37 -15.61
C GLU A 150 -14.85 -11.85 -14.58
N VAL A 151 -14.39 -12.32 -13.42
CA VAL A 151 -15.28 -12.72 -12.31
C VAL A 151 -15.83 -11.49 -11.56
N ALA A 152 -15.06 -10.40 -11.47
CA ALA A 152 -15.49 -9.18 -10.80
C ALA A 152 -16.60 -8.43 -11.56
N PHE A 153 -16.41 -8.25 -12.87
CA PHE A 153 -17.23 -7.39 -13.72
C PHE A 153 -17.99 -8.17 -14.81
N GLY A 154 -17.79 -9.48 -14.91
CA GLY A 154 -18.48 -10.32 -15.87
C GLY A 154 -19.88 -10.74 -15.44
N GLU A 155 -20.58 -11.44 -16.35
CA GLU A 155 -21.97 -11.90 -16.13
C GLU A 155 -22.11 -12.91 -14.96
N ARG A 156 -21.02 -13.52 -14.51
CA ARG A 156 -20.98 -14.51 -13.43
C ARG A 156 -20.20 -13.99 -12.23
N ALA A 157 -20.61 -12.82 -11.73
CA ALA A 157 -19.98 -12.25 -10.55
C ALA A 157 -20.02 -13.23 -9.35
N ASN A 158 -18.90 -13.35 -8.65
CA ASN A 158 -18.81 -14.20 -7.45
C ASN A 158 -19.51 -13.50 -6.28
N PRO A 159 -20.50 -14.12 -5.60
CA PRO A 159 -21.17 -13.53 -4.46
C PRO A 159 -20.27 -13.29 -3.24
N ALA A 160 -19.09 -13.91 -3.19
CA ALA A 160 -18.06 -13.62 -2.18
C ALA A 160 -17.32 -12.31 -2.43
N PHE A 161 -17.43 -11.75 -3.62
CA PHE A 161 -16.88 -10.44 -3.94
C PHE A 161 -17.87 -9.34 -3.55
N VAL A 162 -17.35 -8.23 -3.08
CA VAL A 162 -18.16 -7.12 -2.57
C VAL A 162 -17.90 -5.89 -3.46
N PRO A 163 -18.68 -5.69 -4.55
CA PRO A 163 -18.44 -4.66 -5.56
C PRO A 163 -18.29 -3.25 -4.99
N GLN A 164 -18.96 -2.94 -3.89
CA GLN A 164 -18.86 -1.63 -3.22
C GLN A 164 -17.42 -1.22 -2.86
N TYR A 165 -16.47 -2.14 -2.77
CA TYR A 165 -15.09 -1.84 -2.42
C TYR A 165 -14.14 -1.69 -3.62
N TYR A 166 -14.55 -2.13 -4.83
CA TYR A 166 -13.70 -2.09 -6.03
C TYR A 166 -14.38 -1.54 -7.29
N SER A 167 -15.66 -1.18 -7.24
CA SER A 167 -16.42 -0.71 -8.41
C SER A 167 -15.83 0.53 -9.08
N ALA A 168 -15.02 1.32 -8.39
CA ALA A 168 -14.36 2.47 -8.98
C ALA A 168 -13.09 2.10 -9.80
N LEU A 169 -12.69 0.82 -9.80
CA LEU A 169 -11.54 0.32 -10.59
C LEU A 169 -11.94 -0.18 -11.99
N GLU A 170 -13.22 -0.21 -12.34
CA GLU A 170 -13.74 -0.69 -13.63
C GLU A 170 -13.24 0.15 -14.83
#